data_af269229744102cb142b27dd2d0e8130
#
_entry.id   af269229744102cb142b27dd2d0e8130
#
_cell.length_a   1.000
_cell.length_b   1.000
_cell.length_c   1.000
_cell.angle_alpha   90.00
_cell.angle_beta   90.00
_cell.angle_gamma   90.00
#
_symmetry.space_group_name_H-M   'P 1'
#
loop_
_entity.id
_entity.type
_entity.pdbx_description
1 polymer ?
#
loop_
_entity_poly.entity_id
_entity_poly.type
_entity_poly.pdbx_seq_one_letter_code
_entity_poly.pdbx_strand_id
1 'polypeptide(L)'
;DSDGTTLNICRAAGPGLNAQSDCMILKYFGHGTQIVAEEASDGKTYIWLNSNASVDKSGEYGDNWSVSRVEFVPGATSDAGYAGETFFLNKDGQYDQQVSIDFGARRLLIGSRRSGVRYFWIFDLDEALALPLKKMTATVTVGSAGSEPVTREIEARDLNDCRVLGGFSVPAGSDKENDVYSYSHQGHEVAGNYVYFYEGNAVETGADSFESKAYVTVFNYSGKIVVPRTEVAAVADKAGLAPRDLRPRAMPRARV
;
A
#
# COMPACT_ATOMS: atom_id res chain seq x y z
N ASP A 1 -0.84 -15.66 -4.10
CA ASP A 1 -0.42 -17.06 -3.98
C ASP A 1 -0.71 -17.58 -2.57
N SER A 2 -1.01 -18.86 -2.42
CA SER A 2 -1.46 -19.44 -1.14
C SER A 2 -0.39 -19.47 -0.04
N ASP A 3 0.87 -19.18 -0.38
CA ASP A 3 1.99 -19.16 0.58
C ASP A 3 2.29 -17.76 1.15
N GLY A 4 1.53 -16.74 0.74
CA GLY A 4 1.71 -15.36 1.22
C GLY A 4 3.02 -14.69 0.84
N THR A 5 3.87 -15.34 0.05
CA THR A 5 5.20 -14.83 -0.31
C THR A 5 5.27 -14.24 -1.72
N THR A 6 4.26 -14.50 -2.54
CA THR A 6 4.26 -14.17 -3.97
C THR A 6 3.06 -13.30 -4.32
N LEU A 7 3.31 -12.20 -5.02
CA LEU A 7 2.32 -11.27 -5.56
C LEU A 7 2.43 -11.25 -7.09
N ASN A 8 1.29 -11.36 -7.78
CA ASN A 8 1.23 -11.18 -9.23
C ASN A 8 0.75 -9.76 -9.53
N ILE A 9 1.54 -9.01 -10.28
CA ILE A 9 1.17 -7.71 -10.81
C ILE A 9 0.92 -7.85 -12.31
N CYS A 10 -0.28 -7.45 -12.74
CA CYS A 10 -0.67 -7.56 -14.15
C CYS A 10 -1.10 -6.20 -14.71
N ARG A 11 -0.70 -5.93 -15.95
CA ARG A 11 -1.14 -4.78 -16.74
C ARG A 11 -2.15 -5.26 -17.76
N ALA A 12 -3.38 -4.75 -17.72
CA ALA A 12 -4.40 -5.03 -18.71
C ALA A 12 -4.26 -4.09 -19.93
N ALA A 13 -4.45 -4.62 -21.13
CA ALA A 13 -4.32 -3.89 -22.40
C ALA A 13 -5.61 -3.14 -22.78
N GLY A 14 -6.36 -2.56 -21.85
CA GLY A 14 -7.58 -1.80 -22.15
C GLY A 14 -8.58 -1.75 -20.98
N PRO A 15 -9.69 -1.07 -21.16
CA PRO A 15 -10.72 -0.98 -20.14
C PRO A 15 -11.43 -2.33 -20.00
N GLY A 16 -11.06 -3.09 -19.02
CA GLY A 16 -11.69 -4.36 -18.66
C GLY A 16 -10.67 -5.42 -18.25
N LEU A 17 -10.96 -6.13 -17.18
CA LEU A 17 -10.11 -7.19 -16.61
C LEU A 17 -10.02 -8.45 -17.48
N ASN A 18 -10.74 -8.51 -18.60
CA ASN A 18 -10.75 -9.63 -19.54
C ASN A 18 -9.80 -9.43 -20.73
N ALA A 19 -9.13 -8.29 -20.83
CA ALA A 19 -8.09 -8.07 -21.83
C ALA A 19 -6.86 -8.93 -21.49
N GLN A 20 -6.16 -9.40 -22.52
CA GLN A 20 -4.89 -10.11 -22.33
C GLN A 20 -3.98 -9.23 -21.47
N SER A 21 -3.51 -9.78 -20.35
CA SER A 21 -2.69 -9.07 -19.40
C SER A 21 -1.26 -9.59 -19.43
N ASP A 22 -0.33 -8.64 -19.42
CA ASP A 22 1.07 -8.94 -19.13
C ASP A 22 1.25 -8.95 -17.62
N CYS A 23 1.88 -9.98 -17.08
CA CYS A 23 2.08 -10.12 -15.65
C CYS A 23 3.56 -10.30 -15.30
N MET A 24 3.93 -9.87 -14.10
CA MET A 24 5.20 -10.22 -13.46
C MET A 24 4.94 -10.76 -12.05
N ILE A 25 5.91 -11.50 -11.53
CA ILE A 25 5.86 -12.12 -10.21
C ILE A 25 6.79 -11.36 -9.26
N LEU A 26 6.27 -10.97 -8.11
CA LEU A 26 7.01 -10.28 -7.05
C LEU A 26 7.04 -11.17 -5.80
N LYS A 27 8.24 -11.45 -5.29
CA LYS A 27 8.45 -12.23 -4.07
C LYS A 27 8.79 -11.32 -2.89
N TYR A 28 8.14 -11.55 -1.75
CA TYR A 28 8.33 -10.81 -0.49
C TYR A 28 7.95 -9.32 -0.57
N PHE A 29 6.99 -9.00 -1.44
CA PHE A 29 6.41 -7.66 -1.57
C PHE A 29 5.15 -7.45 -0.71
N GLY A 30 4.79 -8.42 0.10
CA GLY A 30 3.63 -8.34 1.01
C GLY A 30 2.29 -8.38 0.29
N HIS A 31 1.30 -7.75 0.90
CA HIS A 31 -0.09 -7.84 0.46
C HIS A 31 -0.41 -7.01 -0.80
N GLY A 32 0.45 -6.06 -1.17
CA GLY A 32 0.20 -5.17 -2.32
C GLY A 32 -1.03 -4.28 -2.14
N THR A 33 -1.30 -3.85 -0.92
CA THR A 33 -2.49 -3.06 -0.58
C THR A 33 -2.51 -1.67 -1.19
N GLN A 34 -1.35 -1.13 -1.55
CA GLN A 34 -1.21 0.15 -2.20
C GLN A 34 -0.12 0.08 -3.26
N ILE A 35 -0.49 0.41 -4.49
CA ILE A 35 0.37 0.31 -5.66
C ILE A 35 0.28 1.61 -6.43
N VAL A 36 1.44 2.16 -6.82
CA VAL A 36 1.52 3.33 -7.69
C VAL A 36 2.27 2.96 -8.96
N ALA A 37 1.68 3.26 -10.11
CA ALA A 37 2.33 3.09 -11.40
C ALA A 37 3.00 4.42 -11.83
N GLU A 38 4.21 4.32 -12.35
CA GLU A 38 5.00 5.43 -12.87
C GLU A 38 5.36 5.17 -14.32
N GLU A 39 4.96 6.07 -15.21
CA GLU A 39 5.51 6.15 -16.56
C GLU A 39 6.72 7.08 -16.52
N ALA A 40 7.89 6.50 -16.53
CA ALA A 40 9.13 7.26 -16.37
C ALA A 40 9.62 7.88 -17.68
N SER A 41 10.47 8.90 -17.57
CA SER A 41 11.03 9.62 -18.73
C SER A 41 11.95 8.78 -19.61
N ASP A 42 12.42 7.64 -19.12
CA ASP A 42 13.19 6.65 -19.88
C ASP A 42 12.32 5.73 -20.75
N GLY A 43 11.00 5.93 -20.73
CA GLY A 43 10.01 5.13 -21.47
C GLY A 43 9.65 3.81 -20.79
N LYS A 44 10.11 3.58 -19.57
CA LYS A 44 9.78 2.39 -18.79
C LYS A 44 8.62 2.65 -17.85
N THR A 45 7.90 1.59 -17.52
CA THR A 45 6.90 1.60 -16.46
C THR A 45 7.51 1.07 -15.18
N TYR A 46 7.41 1.81 -14.10
CA TYR A 46 7.79 1.34 -12.77
C TYR A 46 6.57 1.19 -11.88
N ILE A 47 6.68 0.25 -10.95
CA ILE A 47 5.67 0.00 -9.93
C ILE A 47 6.29 0.31 -8.58
N TRP A 48 5.62 1.16 -7.81
CA TRP A 48 5.96 1.43 -6.42
C TRP A 48 4.99 0.68 -5.52
N LEU A 49 5.51 -0.07 -4.59
CA LEU A 49 4.72 -0.82 -3.63
C LEU A 49 5.54 -1.18 -2.40
N ASN A 50 4.86 -1.68 -1.36
CA ASN A 50 5.50 -2.22 -0.18
C ASN A 50 6.40 -3.42 -0.52
N SER A 51 7.48 -3.59 0.23
CA SER A 51 8.48 -4.64 0.02
C SER A 51 9.14 -5.11 1.33
N ASN A 52 9.94 -6.17 1.24
CA ASN A 52 10.58 -6.82 2.40
C ASN A 52 9.56 -7.20 3.47
N ALA A 53 8.48 -7.86 3.04
CA ALA A 53 7.45 -8.36 3.92
C ALA A 53 7.81 -9.72 4.49
N SER A 54 7.39 -9.95 5.72
CA SER A 54 7.38 -11.26 6.36
C SER A 54 5.98 -11.87 6.31
N VAL A 55 5.91 -13.19 6.36
CA VAL A 55 4.65 -13.93 6.51
C VAL A 55 4.41 -14.12 8.00
N ASP A 56 3.20 -13.88 8.46
CA ASP A 56 2.85 -14.13 9.85
C ASP A 56 2.68 -15.63 10.14
N LYS A 57 2.42 -15.99 11.42
CA LYS A 57 2.28 -17.39 11.83
C LYS A 57 1.09 -18.10 11.21
N SER A 58 0.08 -17.38 10.70
CA SER A 58 -1.09 -17.94 10.02
C SER A 58 -0.85 -18.17 8.53
N GLY A 59 0.30 -17.73 8.00
CA GLY A 59 0.61 -17.80 6.57
C GLY A 59 0.04 -16.65 5.76
N GLU A 60 -0.50 -15.66 6.45
CA GLU A 60 -0.96 -14.43 5.81
C GLU A 60 0.20 -13.47 5.58
N TYR A 61 -0.03 -12.51 4.69
CA TYR A 61 0.93 -11.46 4.42
C TYR A 61 1.25 -10.69 5.69
N GLY A 62 2.50 -10.77 6.09
CA GLY A 62 2.98 -10.10 7.28
C GLY A 62 3.34 -8.64 7.04
N ASP A 63 3.83 -8.05 8.09
CA ASP A 63 4.28 -6.68 8.08
C ASP A 63 5.45 -6.48 7.13
N ASN A 64 5.45 -5.38 6.41
CA ASN A 64 6.54 -4.96 5.54
C ASN A 64 7.31 -3.78 6.15
N TRP A 65 8.57 -3.64 5.75
CA TRP A 65 9.51 -2.69 6.35
C TRP A 65 10.05 -1.66 5.38
N SER A 66 9.69 -1.76 4.10
CA SER A 66 10.20 -0.89 3.06
C SER A 66 9.21 -0.72 1.92
N VAL A 67 9.54 0.20 1.04
CA VAL A 67 8.87 0.42 -0.24
C VAL A 67 9.89 0.24 -1.34
N SER A 68 9.52 -0.38 -2.45
CA SER A 68 10.40 -0.51 -3.63
C SER A 68 9.76 0.06 -4.88
N ARG A 69 10.61 0.63 -5.73
CA ARG A 69 10.34 1.05 -7.10
C ARG A 69 10.93 0.01 -8.03
N VAL A 70 10.11 -0.76 -8.71
CA VAL A 70 10.50 -1.91 -9.53
C VAL A 70 10.08 -1.70 -10.97
N GLU A 71 10.98 -1.94 -11.94
CA GLU A 71 10.61 -1.93 -13.35
C GLU A 71 9.60 -3.04 -13.64
N PHE A 72 8.49 -2.70 -14.29
CA PHE A 72 7.52 -3.69 -14.76
C PHE A 72 8.05 -4.39 -16.00
N VAL A 73 8.45 -5.64 -15.85
CA VAL A 73 8.95 -6.48 -16.94
C VAL A 73 8.05 -7.70 -17.07
N PRO A 74 7.25 -7.80 -18.15
CA PRO A 74 6.37 -8.94 -18.38
C PRO A 74 7.11 -10.28 -18.34
N GLY A 75 6.55 -11.25 -17.63
CA GLY A 75 7.12 -12.58 -17.46
C GLY A 75 8.27 -12.68 -16.45
N ALA A 76 8.77 -11.57 -15.93
CA ALA A 76 9.86 -11.57 -14.95
C ALA A 76 9.39 -12.01 -13.57
N THR A 77 10.34 -12.52 -12.79
CA THR A 77 10.21 -12.72 -11.34
C THR A 77 11.24 -11.86 -10.63
N SER A 78 10.79 -11.04 -9.69
CA SER A 78 11.65 -10.16 -8.90
C SER A 78 11.51 -10.45 -7.41
N ASP A 79 12.63 -10.44 -6.69
CA ASP A 79 12.71 -10.60 -5.24
C ASP A 79 12.91 -9.22 -4.59
N ALA A 80 12.15 -8.91 -3.56
CA ALA A 80 12.17 -7.61 -2.88
C ALA A 80 13.55 -7.16 -2.39
N GLY A 81 14.43 -8.09 -2.02
CA GLY A 81 15.78 -7.77 -1.58
C GLY A 81 16.72 -7.34 -2.69
N TYR A 82 16.35 -7.58 -3.96
CA TYR A 82 17.21 -7.39 -5.13
C TYR A 82 16.53 -6.63 -6.27
N ALA A 83 15.27 -6.26 -6.09
CA ALA A 83 14.47 -5.64 -7.13
C ALA A 83 14.50 -4.13 -7.05
N GLY A 84 15.02 -3.50 -8.10
CA GLY A 84 14.91 -2.06 -8.30
C GLY A 84 15.52 -1.22 -7.19
N GLU A 85 14.87 -0.12 -6.87
CA GLU A 85 15.28 0.83 -5.83
C GLU A 85 14.41 0.64 -4.58
N THR A 86 15.04 0.33 -3.45
CA THR A 86 14.34 0.18 -2.17
C THR A 86 14.53 1.41 -1.30
N PHE A 87 13.45 1.86 -0.69
CA PHE A 87 13.39 2.99 0.23
C PHE A 87 13.00 2.48 1.61
N PHE A 88 13.79 2.81 2.60
CA PHE A 88 13.64 2.33 3.96
C PHE A 88 13.34 3.50 4.90
N LEU A 89 12.28 3.37 5.69
CA LEU A 89 11.93 4.35 6.71
C LEU A 89 11.77 3.65 8.06
N ASN A 90 12.74 3.80 8.95
CA ASN A 90 12.65 3.28 10.30
C ASN A 90 12.32 4.41 11.27
N LYS A 91 11.09 4.49 11.70
CA LYS A 91 10.60 5.44 12.71
C LYS A 91 9.98 4.68 13.88
N ASP A 92 10.73 4.52 14.95
CA ASP A 92 10.22 3.99 16.22
C ASP A 92 9.50 2.64 16.14
N GLY A 93 9.96 1.72 15.28
CA GLY A 93 9.33 0.42 15.07
C GLY A 93 7.99 0.47 14.34
N GLN A 94 7.76 1.50 13.53
CA GLN A 94 6.64 1.55 12.59
C GLN A 94 6.86 0.55 11.47
N TYR A 95 5.80 -0.09 11.02
CA TYR A 95 5.78 -1.13 10.01
C TYR A 95 4.58 -0.94 9.06
N ASP A 96 4.34 -1.87 8.15
CA ASP A 96 3.26 -1.83 7.16
C ASP A 96 3.34 -0.54 6.33
N GLN A 97 4.51 -0.36 5.72
CA GLN A 97 4.78 0.81 4.90
C GLN A 97 4.00 0.74 3.59
N GLN A 98 3.34 1.82 3.27
CA GLN A 98 2.53 1.99 2.08
C GLN A 98 2.92 3.30 1.40
N VAL A 99 2.97 3.29 0.08
CA VAL A 99 3.46 4.43 -0.71
C VAL A 99 2.35 5.12 -1.46
N SER A 100 2.40 6.44 -1.50
CA SER A 100 1.67 7.25 -2.48
C SER A 100 2.58 8.32 -3.07
N ILE A 101 2.39 8.67 -4.34
CA ILE A 101 3.24 9.63 -5.04
C ILE A 101 2.38 10.60 -5.84
N ASP A 102 2.64 11.88 -5.65
CA ASP A 102 2.23 12.92 -6.57
C ASP A 102 3.40 13.27 -7.49
N PHE A 103 3.39 12.73 -8.70
CA PHE A 103 4.43 12.99 -9.69
C PHE A 103 4.42 14.43 -10.18
N GLY A 104 3.27 15.09 -10.19
CA GLY A 104 3.13 16.49 -10.62
C GLY A 104 3.74 17.46 -9.61
N ALA A 105 3.44 17.28 -8.33
CA ALA A 105 3.99 18.08 -7.25
C ALA A 105 5.34 17.57 -6.72
N ARG A 106 5.82 16.42 -7.21
CA ARG A 106 7.06 15.76 -6.77
C ARG A 106 7.05 15.48 -5.27
N ARG A 107 6.02 14.76 -4.82
CA ARG A 107 5.84 14.37 -3.41
C ARG A 107 5.81 12.86 -3.26
N LEU A 108 6.57 12.37 -2.29
CA LEU A 108 6.55 10.99 -1.83
C LEU A 108 5.92 10.94 -0.44
N LEU A 109 4.87 10.15 -0.28
CA LEU A 109 4.23 9.89 0.99
C LEU A 109 4.47 8.44 1.39
N ILE A 110 4.99 8.22 2.58
CA ILE A 110 5.06 6.91 3.23
C ILE A 110 4.06 6.90 4.39
N GLY A 111 3.04 6.06 4.27
CA GLY A 111 2.17 5.69 5.37
C GLY A 111 2.73 4.48 6.09
N SER A 112 2.59 4.42 7.41
CA SER A 112 3.00 3.28 8.24
C SER A 112 2.06 3.13 9.43
N ARG A 113 2.19 2.05 10.19
CA ARG A 113 1.38 1.87 11.41
C ARG A 113 2.20 1.37 12.59
N ARG A 114 1.68 1.64 13.78
CA ARG A 114 2.14 1.06 15.03
C ARG A 114 1.02 1.17 16.07
N SER A 115 0.69 0.07 16.73
CA SER A 115 -0.26 0.05 17.87
C SER A 115 -1.60 0.77 17.59
N GLY A 116 -2.22 0.51 16.43
CA GLY A 116 -3.50 1.11 16.05
C GLY A 116 -3.43 2.56 15.56
N VAL A 117 -2.23 3.12 15.45
CA VAL A 117 -2.02 4.48 14.93
C VAL A 117 -1.44 4.39 13.52
N ARG A 118 -1.97 5.17 12.60
CA ARG A 118 -1.38 5.41 11.28
C ARG A 118 -0.51 6.66 11.34
N TYR A 119 0.67 6.57 10.73
CA TYR A 119 1.65 7.64 10.62
C TYR A 119 1.87 7.96 9.15
N PHE A 120 2.05 9.23 8.85
CA PHE A 120 2.27 9.74 7.50
C PHE A 120 3.50 10.63 7.48
N TRP A 121 4.41 10.37 6.55
CA TRP A 121 5.66 11.09 6.36
C TRP A 121 5.76 11.52 4.92
N ILE A 122 5.89 12.83 4.70
CA ILE A 122 5.91 13.42 3.37
C ILE A 122 7.33 13.93 3.07
N PHE A 123 7.86 13.54 1.93
CA PHE A 123 9.19 13.86 1.45
C PHE A 123 9.12 14.52 0.08
N ASP A 124 10.20 15.20 -0.31
CA ASP A 124 10.44 15.56 -1.70
C ASP A 124 10.88 14.31 -2.47
N LEU A 125 10.21 14.03 -3.58
CA LEU A 125 10.48 12.82 -4.37
C LEU A 125 11.86 12.85 -5.02
N ASP A 126 12.30 14.01 -5.52
CA ASP A 126 13.60 14.13 -6.16
C ASP A 126 14.75 13.99 -5.16
N GLU A 127 14.58 14.57 -3.97
CA GLU A 127 15.53 14.41 -2.87
C GLU A 127 15.61 12.94 -2.43
N ALA A 128 14.48 12.26 -2.29
CA ALA A 128 14.42 10.84 -1.94
C ALA A 128 15.11 9.96 -3.00
N LEU A 129 14.87 10.21 -4.28
CA LEU A 129 15.53 9.50 -5.39
C LEU A 129 17.03 9.77 -5.49
N ALA A 130 17.51 10.92 -5.02
CA ALA A 130 18.91 11.29 -5.02
C ALA A 130 19.71 10.76 -3.82
N LEU A 131 19.06 10.18 -2.81
CA LEU A 131 19.75 9.63 -1.65
C LEU A 131 20.76 8.54 -2.06
N PRO A 132 21.91 8.45 -1.40
CA PRO A 132 22.87 7.39 -1.66
C PRO A 132 22.30 6.03 -1.20
N LEU A 133 22.67 4.97 -1.92
CA LEU A 133 22.42 3.61 -1.48
C LEU A 133 23.28 3.28 -0.26
N LYS A 134 22.66 2.65 0.72
CA LYS A 134 23.31 2.15 1.93
C LYS A 134 22.99 0.67 2.10
N LYS A 135 23.92 -0.05 2.71
CA LYS A 135 23.66 -1.41 3.17
C LYS A 135 22.78 -1.36 4.41
N MET A 136 21.65 -2.03 4.31
CA MET A 136 20.65 -2.11 5.37
C MET A 136 20.25 -3.56 5.60
N THR A 137 19.73 -3.81 6.77
CA THR A 137 19.27 -5.16 7.14
C THR A 137 17.75 -5.20 7.05
N ALA A 138 17.24 -6.13 6.26
CA ALA A 138 15.81 -6.46 6.18
C ALA A 138 15.57 -7.88 6.71
N THR A 139 14.47 -8.06 7.41
CA THR A 139 14.03 -9.37 7.89
C THR A 139 12.79 -9.78 7.10
N VAL A 140 12.86 -10.95 6.49
CA VAL A 140 11.75 -11.52 5.69
C VAL A 140 11.53 -12.97 6.11
N THR A 141 10.29 -13.44 6.07
CA THR A 141 9.99 -14.86 6.24
C THR A 141 10.01 -15.53 4.88
N VAL A 142 10.93 -16.46 4.71
CA VAL A 142 11.10 -17.23 3.47
C VAL A 142 10.49 -18.61 3.67
N GLY A 143 9.47 -18.93 2.87
CA GLY A 143 8.80 -20.23 2.93
C GLY A 143 7.36 -20.13 3.43
N SER A 144 6.83 -21.26 3.92
CA SER A 144 5.45 -21.36 4.40
C SER A 144 5.27 -20.71 5.78
N ALA A 145 4.01 -20.56 6.19
CA ALA A 145 3.65 -20.13 7.54
C ALA A 145 4.41 -20.88 8.62
N GLY A 146 4.93 -20.17 9.60
CA GLY A 146 5.71 -20.73 10.69
C GLY A 146 7.20 -20.94 10.39
N SER A 147 7.67 -20.61 9.19
CA SER A 147 9.11 -20.57 8.90
C SER A 147 9.80 -19.47 9.68
N GLU A 148 11.04 -19.73 10.10
CA GLU A 148 11.84 -18.73 10.82
C GLU A 148 12.20 -17.56 9.90
N PRO A 149 12.15 -16.31 10.40
CA PRO A 149 12.58 -15.14 9.65
C PRO A 149 14.04 -15.21 9.23
N VAL A 150 14.32 -14.78 8.02
CA VAL A 150 15.67 -14.67 7.47
C VAL A 150 16.07 -13.21 7.40
N THR A 151 17.24 -12.91 7.93
CA THR A 151 17.85 -11.59 7.83
C THR A 151 18.65 -11.48 6.54
N ARG A 152 18.41 -10.43 5.77
CA ARG A 152 19.08 -10.14 4.51
C ARG A 152 19.78 -8.79 4.58
N GLU A 153 20.98 -8.70 4.02
CA GLU A 153 21.60 -7.43 3.68
C GLU A 153 21.07 -6.99 2.33
N ILE A 154 20.55 -5.77 2.26
CA ILE A 154 20.02 -5.15 1.04
C ILE A 154 20.65 -3.78 0.84
N GLU A 155 20.68 -3.30 -0.40
CA GLU A 155 21.00 -1.91 -0.69
C GLU A 155 19.70 -1.10 -0.77
N ALA A 156 19.60 -0.05 0.03
CA ALA A 156 18.41 0.78 0.10
C ALA A 156 18.76 2.26 0.33
N ARG A 157 17.85 3.13 -0.02
CA ARG A 157 17.89 4.56 0.30
C ARG A 157 17.24 4.78 1.66
N ASP A 158 17.96 5.39 2.59
CA ASP A 158 17.49 5.64 3.93
C ASP A 158 16.72 6.96 4.00
N LEU A 159 15.38 6.89 4.03
CA LEU A 159 14.52 8.07 4.11
C LEU A 159 14.67 8.84 5.42
N ASN A 160 15.36 8.30 6.43
CA ASN A 160 15.70 9.09 7.61
C ASN A 160 16.71 10.20 7.31
N ASP A 161 17.47 10.08 6.23
CA ASP A 161 18.38 11.14 5.75
C ASP A 161 17.67 12.17 4.85
N CYS A 162 16.45 11.89 4.39
CA CYS A 162 15.68 12.81 3.58
C CYS A 162 14.98 13.85 4.45
N ARG A 163 14.92 15.08 3.98
CA ARG A 163 14.20 16.15 4.65
C ARG A 163 12.69 15.86 4.68
N VAL A 164 12.11 15.82 5.87
CA VAL A 164 10.66 15.67 6.05
C VAL A 164 9.98 17.01 5.74
N LEU A 165 9.09 17.02 4.76
CA LEU A 165 8.26 18.19 4.41
C LEU A 165 7.04 18.32 5.32
N GLY A 166 6.61 17.22 5.90
CA GLY A 166 5.50 17.15 6.85
C GLY A 166 5.33 15.76 7.41
N GLY A 167 4.63 15.67 8.53
CA GLY A 167 4.36 14.39 9.15
C GLY A 167 3.31 14.54 10.24
N PHE A 168 2.46 13.54 10.37
CA PHE A 168 1.41 13.49 11.37
C PHE A 168 0.95 12.05 11.62
N SER A 169 0.10 11.89 12.61
CA SER A 169 -0.49 10.59 12.94
C SER A 169 -2.01 10.68 13.07
N VAL A 170 -2.67 9.58 12.75
CA VAL A 170 -4.11 9.40 12.88
C VAL A 170 -4.33 8.18 13.77
N PRO A 171 -4.73 8.37 15.05
CA PRO A 171 -5.06 7.27 15.94
C PRO A 171 -6.37 6.61 15.52
N ALA A 172 -6.52 5.33 15.81
CA ALA A 172 -7.80 4.65 15.64
C ALA A 172 -8.88 5.34 16.48
N GLY A 173 -10.01 5.65 15.84
CA GLY A 173 -11.13 6.30 16.48
C GLY A 173 -11.93 5.36 17.38
N SER A 174 -12.60 5.91 18.36
CA SER A 174 -13.48 5.18 19.30
C SER A 174 -14.95 5.28 18.90
N ASP A 175 -15.33 6.36 18.22
CA ASP A 175 -16.68 6.62 17.73
C ASP A 175 -16.75 6.38 16.22
N LYS A 176 -17.43 5.31 15.82
CA LYS A 176 -17.52 4.91 14.41
C LYS A 176 -18.23 5.89 13.49
N GLU A 177 -19.00 6.82 14.04
CA GLU A 177 -19.74 7.78 13.24
C GLU A 177 -18.96 9.08 13.04
N ASN A 178 -18.25 9.52 14.05
CA ASN A 178 -17.66 10.85 14.11
C ASN A 178 -16.13 10.85 14.04
N ASP A 179 -15.47 9.82 14.54
CA ASP A 179 -14.02 9.77 14.61
C ASP A 179 -13.38 9.35 13.29
N VAL A 180 -12.33 10.02 12.90
CA VAL A 180 -11.45 9.57 11.81
C VAL A 180 -10.80 8.25 12.20
N TYR A 181 -10.64 7.36 11.22
CA TYR A 181 -10.05 6.02 11.39
C TYR A 181 -10.88 5.11 12.31
N SER A 182 -12.19 5.17 12.16
CA SER A 182 -13.12 4.29 12.87
C SER A 182 -13.50 3.04 12.09
N TYR A 183 -13.20 3.03 10.79
CA TYR A 183 -13.29 1.87 9.91
C TYR A 183 -11.89 1.42 9.47
N SER A 184 -11.81 0.30 8.77
CA SER A 184 -10.55 -0.19 8.24
C SER A 184 -9.93 0.82 7.28
N HIS A 185 -8.64 1.10 7.44
CA HIS A 185 -7.88 1.88 6.49
C HIS A 185 -7.84 1.18 5.13
N GLN A 186 -8.30 1.85 4.10
CA GLN A 186 -8.38 1.31 2.74
C GLN A 186 -7.28 1.86 1.82
N GLY A 187 -6.58 2.89 2.25
CA GLY A 187 -5.49 3.53 1.52
C GLY A 187 -5.36 5.01 1.84
N HIS A 188 -4.39 5.62 1.23
CA HIS A 188 -4.16 7.06 1.33
C HIS A 188 -3.52 7.58 0.05
N GLU A 189 -3.61 8.87 -0.18
CA GLU A 189 -3.03 9.52 -1.34
C GLU A 189 -2.45 10.88 -0.95
N VAL A 190 -1.31 11.24 -1.55
CA VAL A 190 -0.81 12.61 -1.53
C VAL A 190 -1.15 13.29 -2.84
N ALA A 191 -1.77 14.47 -2.77
CA ALA A 191 -2.02 15.31 -3.92
C ALA A 191 -1.81 16.79 -3.55
N GLY A 192 -0.91 17.46 -4.24
CA GLY A 192 -0.48 18.83 -3.93
C GLY A 192 0.03 18.97 -2.50
N ASN A 193 -0.66 19.75 -1.69
CA ASN A 193 -0.32 20.01 -0.29
C ASN A 193 -1.19 19.23 0.71
N TYR A 194 -1.88 18.19 0.26
CA TYR A 194 -2.86 17.47 1.05
C TYR A 194 -2.61 15.96 1.05
N VAL A 195 -3.06 15.33 2.13
CA VAL A 195 -3.12 13.87 2.27
C VAL A 195 -4.58 13.47 2.41
N TYR A 196 -5.01 12.56 1.55
CA TYR A 196 -6.34 11.96 1.56
C TYR A 196 -6.24 10.62 2.29
N PHE A 197 -7.06 10.47 3.30
CA PHE A 197 -7.15 9.24 4.09
C PHE A 197 -8.48 8.56 3.79
N TYR A 198 -8.39 7.33 3.30
CA TYR A 198 -9.56 6.52 2.95
C TYR A 198 -9.79 5.45 4.00
N GLU A 199 -11.02 5.36 4.46
CA GLU A 199 -11.47 4.31 5.36
C GLU A 199 -12.79 3.72 4.88
N GLY A 200 -13.01 2.46 5.17
CA GLY A 200 -14.25 1.81 4.78
C GLY A 200 -14.41 0.43 5.37
N ASN A 201 -15.62 -0.06 5.30
CA ASN A 201 -15.94 -1.41 5.71
C ASN A 201 -17.15 -1.92 4.93
N ALA A 202 -17.18 -3.22 4.64
CA ALA A 202 -18.37 -3.92 4.18
C ALA A 202 -18.99 -4.62 5.39
N VAL A 203 -20.21 -4.26 5.72
CA VAL A 203 -20.98 -4.86 6.81
C VAL A 203 -22.05 -5.75 6.19
N GLU A 204 -22.05 -7.02 6.56
CA GLU A 204 -23.11 -7.93 6.21
C GLU A 204 -24.39 -7.53 6.95
N THR A 205 -25.44 -7.22 6.20
CA THR A 205 -26.74 -6.78 6.75
C THR A 205 -27.82 -7.85 6.63
N GLY A 206 -27.50 -8.98 6.03
CA GLY A 206 -28.39 -10.16 5.87
C GLY A 206 -27.70 -11.25 5.07
N ALA A 207 -28.36 -12.37 4.86
CA ALA A 207 -27.76 -13.58 4.27
C ALA A 207 -27.06 -13.37 2.90
N ASP A 208 -27.39 -12.30 2.18
CA ASP A 208 -26.80 -11.96 0.87
C ASP A 208 -26.73 -10.46 0.64
N SER A 209 -26.79 -9.64 1.69
CA SER A 209 -26.76 -8.19 1.58
C SER A 209 -25.60 -7.60 2.38
N PHE A 210 -24.90 -6.66 1.75
CA PHE A 210 -23.80 -5.92 2.37
C PHE A 210 -24.09 -4.43 2.28
N GLU A 211 -23.87 -3.71 3.36
CA GLU A 211 -23.77 -2.27 3.36
C GLU A 211 -22.28 -1.89 3.34
N SER A 212 -21.86 -1.20 2.29
CA SER A 212 -20.50 -0.66 2.20
C SER A 212 -20.51 0.79 2.60
N LYS A 213 -19.70 1.13 3.59
CA LYS A 213 -19.45 2.50 3.99
C LYS A 213 -18.01 2.87 3.66
N ALA A 214 -17.84 3.97 2.96
CA ALA A 214 -16.52 4.50 2.61
C ALA A 214 -16.48 6.00 2.96
N TYR A 215 -15.38 6.43 3.52
CA TYR A 215 -15.17 7.81 3.93
C TYR A 215 -13.82 8.31 3.47
N VAL A 216 -13.75 9.61 3.24
CA VAL A 216 -12.52 10.34 3.00
C VAL A 216 -12.37 11.46 4.03
N THR A 217 -11.17 11.59 4.57
CA THR A 217 -10.75 12.75 5.37
C THR A 217 -9.54 13.36 4.70
N VAL A 218 -9.47 14.68 4.60
CA VAL A 218 -8.33 15.36 3.99
C VAL A 218 -7.56 16.14 5.05
N PHE A 219 -6.26 15.91 5.09
CA PHE A 219 -5.33 16.58 5.99
C PHE A 219 -4.37 17.48 5.21
N ASN A 220 -3.89 18.52 5.84
CA ASN A 220 -2.65 19.16 5.38
C ASN A 220 -1.42 18.40 5.93
N TYR A 221 -0.22 18.80 5.55
CA TYR A 221 1.03 18.13 5.95
C TYR A 221 1.36 18.20 7.46
N SER A 222 0.66 19.04 8.21
CA SER A 222 0.79 19.09 9.68
C SER A 222 -0.27 18.27 10.42
N GLY A 223 -1.12 17.53 9.69
CA GLY A 223 -2.20 16.73 10.26
C GLY A 223 -3.45 17.50 10.65
N LYS A 224 -3.55 18.78 10.27
CA LYS A 224 -4.80 19.54 10.44
C LYS A 224 -5.82 19.06 9.42
N ILE A 225 -7.02 18.71 9.87
CA ILE A 225 -8.14 18.37 9.00
C ILE A 225 -8.56 19.62 8.20
N VAL A 226 -8.56 19.47 6.87
CA VAL A 226 -8.99 20.49 5.90
C VAL A 226 -10.38 20.19 5.37
N VAL A 227 -10.64 18.90 5.11
CA VAL A 227 -11.99 18.40 4.82
C VAL A 227 -12.31 17.36 5.89
N PRO A 228 -13.38 17.58 6.67
CA PRO A 228 -13.78 16.61 7.69
C PRO A 228 -14.19 15.29 7.05
N ARG A 229 -14.22 14.24 7.85
CA ARG A 229 -14.67 12.92 7.44
C ARG A 229 -15.98 13.00 6.69
N THR A 230 -15.94 12.62 5.42
CA THR A 230 -17.07 12.75 4.49
C THR A 230 -17.35 11.38 3.89
N GLU A 231 -18.60 10.95 3.94
CA GLU A 231 -19.02 9.72 3.30
C GLU A 231 -18.93 9.87 1.78
N VAL A 232 -18.28 8.90 1.14
CA VAL A 232 -18.21 8.80 -0.30
C VAL A 232 -19.44 8.03 -0.76
N ALA A 233 -20.44 8.75 -1.26
CA ALA A 233 -21.63 8.12 -1.85
C ALA A 233 -21.20 7.18 -2.98
N ALA A 234 -21.74 5.96 -2.97
CA ALA A 234 -21.38 4.93 -3.92
C ALA A 234 -21.45 5.44 -5.37
N VAL A 235 -20.32 5.47 -6.06
CA VAL A 235 -20.20 5.85 -7.47
C VAL A 235 -20.88 4.82 -8.39
N ALA A 236 -21.26 3.66 -7.84
CA ALA A 236 -21.91 2.56 -8.54
C ALA A 236 -23.12 2.98 -9.37
N ASP A 237 -23.97 3.88 -8.87
CA ASP A 237 -25.15 4.36 -9.60
C ASP A 237 -24.80 5.27 -10.78
N LYS A 238 -23.69 5.97 -10.74
CA LYS A 238 -23.25 6.87 -11.83
C LYS A 238 -22.47 6.14 -12.92
N ALA A 239 -21.87 5.00 -12.61
CA ALA A 239 -21.11 4.20 -13.57
C ALA A 239 -21.97 3.17 -14.30
N GLY A 240 -23.26 3.04 -13.98
CA GLY A 240 -24.14 2.02 -14.56
C GLY A 240 -23.76 0.58 -14.15
N LEU A 241 -22.93 0.44 -13.13
CA LEU A 241 -22.54 -0.86 -12.58
C LEU A 241 -23.66 -1.33 -11.65
N ALA A 242 -24.27 -2.46 -12.00
CA ALA A 242 -25.26 -3.06 -11.11
C ALA A 242 -24.58 -3.46 -9.79
N PRO A 243 -25.26 -3.34 -8.63
CA PRO A 243 -24.72 -3.72 -7.33
C PRO A 243 -24.15 -5.14 -7.26
N ARG A 244 -24.58 -6.02 -8.18
CA ARG A 244 -24.10 -7.41 -8.32
C ARG A 244 -22.65 -7.50 -8.81
N ASP A 245 -22.15 -6.50 -9.52
CA ASP A 245 -20.82 -6.52 -10.13
C ASP A 245 -19.72 -6.14 -9.13
N LEU A 246 -20.11 -5.57 -7.98
CA LEU A 246 -19.20 -5.17 -6.89
C LEU A 246 -19.08 -6.24 -5.79
N ARG A 247 -19.70 -7.42 -5.96
CA ARG A 247 -19.55 -8.50 -4.97
C ARG A 247 -18.12 -9.03 -5.02
N PRO A 248 -17.39 -9.03 -3.89
CA PRO A 248 -16.19 -9.85 -3.80
C PRO A 248 -16.60 -11.30 -4.10
N ARG A 249 -15.97 -11.92 -5.10
CA ARG A 249 -16.16 -13.35 -5.33
C ARG A 249 -15.81 -14.05 -4.01
N ALA A 250 -16.78 -14.75 -3.45
CA ALA A 250 -16.56 -15.57 -2.28
C ALA A 250 -15.37 -16.49 -2.56
N MET A 251 -14.31 -16.33 -1.78
CA MET A 251 -13.22 -17.29 -1.81
C MET A 251 -13.79 -18.66 -1.44
N PRO A 252 -13.47 -19.71 -2.18
CA PRO A 252 -13.92 -21.05 -1.82
C PRO A 252 -13.39 -21.36 -0.41
N ARG A 253 -14.28 -21.62 0.53
CA ARG A 253 -13.90 -22.10 1.86
C ARG A 253 -13.09 -23.38 1.68
N ALA A 254 -11.86 -23.36 2.15
CA ALA A 254 -11.06 -24.58 2.26
C ALA A 254 -11.89 -25.56 3.11
N ARG A 255 -12.17 -26.71 2.54
CA ARG A 255 -12.74 -27.83 3.30
C ARG A 255 -11.62 -28.35 4.20
N VAL A 256 -11.88 -28.37 5.49
CA VAL A 256 -11.08 -29.07 6.51
C VAL A 256 -11.01 -30.56 6.16
#